data_06cb768fce8f4b727bdcdf9dc791e0e9
#
_entry.id   06cb768fce8f4b727bdcdf9dc791e0e9
#
_cell.length_a   1.000
_cell.length_b   1.000
_cell.length_c   1.000
_cell.angle_alpha   90.00
_cell.angle_beta   90.00
_cell.angle_gamma   90.00
#
_symmetry.space_group_name_H-M   'P 1'
#
loop_
_entity.id
_entity.type
_entity.pdbx_description
1 polymer ?
#
loop_
_entity_poly.entity_id
_entity_poly.type
_entity_poly.pdbx_seq_one_letter_code
_entity_poly.pdbx_strand_id
1 'polypeptide(L)'
;MRNSTICAAIMALLLGAGTAAAQHACSRDFDQNKPVTLEGTITKVQWTSPHVMTYIDVKDNSGKVTNWKVELGSPAQLAKAGWTKDKLKVGQMMSLEGWQAKNGTNFANAEEVTMNGQKLTAASSYDNIKREGVATSGSKTPKPESNEKSTAPKSTAPKY
;
A
#
# COMPACT_ATOMS: atom_id res chain seq x y z
N MET A 1 -49.33 32.86 -9.46
CA MET A 1 -47.87 32.93 -9.69
C MET A 1 -47.10 32.68 -8.38
N ARG A 2 -47.41 31.60 -7.64
CA ARG A 2 -46.76 31.34 -6.32
C ARG A 2 -46.22 29.92 -6.13
N ASN A 3 -46.25 29.09 -7.19
CA ASN A 3 -45.83 27.68 -7.10
C ASN A 3 -44.50 27.36 -7.82
N SER A 4 -43.88 28.37 -8.47
CA SER A 4 -42.68 28.15 -9.26
C SER A 4 -41.38 28.25 -8.47
N THR A 5 -41.40 28.83 -7.27
CA THR A 5 -40.23 29.11 -6.45
C THR A 5 -39.86 27.94 -5.49
N ILE A 6 -40.81 27.04 -5.25
CA ILE A 6 -40.61 25.90 -4.32
C ILE A 6 -39.92 24.72 -5.00
N CYS A 7 -40.13 24.54 -6.31
CA CYS A 7 -39.49 23.45 -7.06
C CYS A 7 -37.96 23.65 -7.29
N ALA A 8 -37.47 24.89 -7.29
CA ALA A 8 -36.08 25.20 -7.50
C ALA A 8 -35.20 24.90 -6.26
N ALA A 9 -35.78 24.93 -5.07
CA ALA A 9 -35.03 24.70 -3.81
C ALA A 9 -34.81 23.21 -3.48
N ILE A 10 -35.64 22.32 -4.04
CA ILE A 10 -35.52 20.87 -3.76
C ILE A 10 -34.47 20.21 -4.68
N MET A 11 -34.20 20.78 -5.85
CA MET A 11 -33.22 20.21 -6.80
C MET A 11 -31.76 20.50 -6.46
N ALA A 12 -31.48 21.44 -5.58
CA ALA A 12 -30.13 21.80 -5.17
C ALA A 12 -29.57 20.93 -4.01
N LEU A 13 -30.39 20.10 -3.36
CA LEU A 13 -30.00 19.31 -2.19
C LEU A 13 -29.59 17.87 -2.51
N LEU A 14 -29.67 17.43 -3.77
CA LEU A 14 -29.39 16.05 -4.20
C LEU A 14 -28.00 15.83 -4.81
N LEU A 15 -27.16 16.85 -4.88
CA LEU A 15 -25.84 16.78 -5.53
C LEU A 15 -24.66 16.56 -4.55
N GLY A 16 -24.91 16.32 -3.26
CA GLY A 16 -23.87 16.26 -2.22
C GLY A 16 -23.47 14.89 -1.70
N ALA A 17 -24.04 13.77 -2.19
CA ALA A 17 -23.85 12.46 -1.54
C ALA A 17 -23.15 11.41 -2.42
N GLY A 18 -22.20 11.79 -3.27
CA GLY A 18 -21.67 10.90 -4.30
C GLY A 18 -20.20 10.50 -4.26
N THR A 19 -19.39 10.79 -3.23
CA THR A 19 -17.92 10.53 -3.31
C THR A 19 -17.30 9.65 -2.22
N ALA A 20 -18.06 9.11 -1.27
CA ALA A 20 -17.49 8.32 -0.17
C ALA A 20 -17.38 6.81 -0.45
N ALA A 21 -17.92 6.28 -1.54
CA ALA A 21 -18.02 4.83 -1.77
C ALA A 21 -16.80 4.21 -2.48
N ALA A 22 -15.89 5.01 -3.05
CA ALA A 22 -14.80 4.48 -3.87
C ALA A 22 -13.58 3.95 -3.08
N GLN A 23 -13.46 4.25 -1.80
CA GLN A 23 -12.25 3.90 -1.01
C GLN A 23 -12.31 2.53 -0.33
N HIS A 24 -13.48 1.90 -0.27
CA HIS A 24 -13.63 0.59 0.40
C HIS A 24 -13.61 -0.62 -0.53
N ALA A 25 -13.37 -0.45 -1.82
CA ALA A 25 -13.45 -1.55 -2.78
C ALA A 25 -12.33 -2.59 -2.61
N CYS A 26 -11.11 -2.16 -2.33
CA CYS A 26 -9.94 -3.07 -2.29
C CYS A 26 -9.95 -4.03 -1.09
N SER A 27 -10.45 -3.60 0.08
CA SER A 27 -10.53 -4.48 1.26
C SER A 27 -11.60 -5.57 1.13
N ARG A 28 -12.50 -5.48 0.13
CA ARG A 28 -13.53 -6.49 -0.11
C ARG A 28 -13.02 -7.69 -0.86
N ASP A 29 -12.00 -7.53 -1.70
CA ASP A 29 -11.57 -8.55 -2.66
C ASP A 29 -10.43 -9.43 -2.14
N PHE A 30 -9.64 -8.94 -1.16
CA PHE A 30 -8.49 -9.66 -0.62
C PHE A 30 -8.68 -10.07 0.84
N ASP A 31 -8.08 -11.20 1.22
CA ASP A 31 -8.21 -11.80 2.55
C ASP A 31 -6.92 -11.58 3.36
N GLN A 32 -6.99 -10.73 4.37
CA GLN A 32 -5.85 -10.45 5.26
C GLN A 32 -5.38 -11.67 6.09
N ASN A 33 -6.21 -12.71 6.17
CA ASN A 33 -5.85 -13.97 6.81
C ASN A 33 -5.19 -14.96 5.84
N LYS A 34 -5.00 -14.55 4.58
CA LYS A 34 -4.32 -15.35 3.55
C LYS A 34 -3.11 -14.59 3.00
N PRO A 35 -2.05 -14.44 3.82
CA PRO A 35 -0.81 -13.85 3.33
C PRO A 35 -0.20 -14.75 2.25
N VAL A 36 0.41 -14.12 1.26
CA VAL A 36 1.15 -14.80 0.21
C VAL A 36 2.52 -14.16 0.04
N THR A 37 3.52 -14.99 -0.17
CA THR A 37 4.84 -14.60 -0.64
C THR A 37 5.05 -15.26 -1.98
N LEU A 38 5.22 -14.48 -3.02
CA LEU A 38 5.34 -14.97 -4.39
C LEU A 38 6.66 -14.47 -4.99
N GLU A 39 7.30 -15.34 -5.76
CA GLU A 39 8.45 -14.98 -6.56
C GLU A 39 8.25 -15.52 -7.98
N GLY A 40 8.43 -14.66 -8.98
CA GLY A 40 8.18 -15.04 -10.36
C GLY A 40 8.68 -14.03 -11.36
N THR A 41 8.64 -14.43 -12.63
CA THR A 41 9.03 -13.59 -13.76
C THR A 41 7.84 -12.78 -14.26
N ILE A 42 8.01 -11.48 -14.42
CA ILE A 42 6.99 -10.59 -14.98
C ILE A 42 6.72 -10.96 -16.43
N THR A 43 5.47 -11.29 -16.75
CA THR A 43 5.02 -11.63 -18.11
C THR A 43 4.22 -10.52 -18.77
N LYS A 44 3.58 -9.65 -17.96
CA LYS A 44 2.79 -8.52 -18.43
C LYS A 44 2.72 -7.42 -17.40
N VAL A 45 2.70 -6.18 -17.86
CA VAL A 45 2.47 -4.99 -17.04
C VAL A 45 1.37 -4.14 -17.67
N GLN A 46 0.38 -3.75 -16.86
CA GLN A 46 -0.67 -2.81 -17.21
C GLN A 46 -0.55 -1.59 -16.29
N TRP A 47 0.13 -0.57 -16.77
CA TRP A 47 0.36 0.68 -16.03
C TRP A 47 -0.79 1.66 -16.29
N THR A 48 -1.93 1.43 -15.65
CA THR A 48 -3.17 2.21 -15.84
C THR A 48 -3.85 2.49 -14.51
N SER A 49 -4.68 3.55 -14.45
CA SER A 49 -5.59 3.80 -13.32
C SER A 49 -6.80 2.87 -13.39
N PRO A 50 -7.43 2.52 -12.25
CA PRO A 50 -7.12 2.98 -10.90
C PRO A 50 -5.90 2.29 -10.25
N HIS A 51 -5.54 1.09 -10.68
CA HIS A 51 -4.44 0.30 -10.14
C HIS A 51 -3.53 -0.21 -11.24
N VAL A 52 -2.24 -0.28 -10.94
CA VAL A 52 -1.27 -0.96 -11.80
C VAL A 52 -1.40 -2.45 -11.57
N MET A 53 -1.51 -3.22 -12.67
CA MET A 53 -1.56 -4.68 -12.63
C MET A 53 -0.30 -5.26 -13.25
N THR A 54 0.31 -6.20 -12.55
CA THR A 54 1.39 -7.05 -13.07
C THR A 54 0.91 -8.49 -13.13
N TYR A 55 1.47 -9.25 -14.07
CA TYR A 55 1.28 -10.68 -14.17
C TYR A 55 2.64 -11.34 -14.07
N ILE A 56 2.76 -12.34 -13.21
CA ILE A 56 4.02 -13.05 -12.98
C ILE A 56 3.81 -14.55 -13.11
N ASP A 57 4.79 -15.23 -13.70
CA ASP A 57 4.86 -16.67 -13.72
C ASP A 57 5.67 -17.16 -12.52
N VAL A 58 4.96 -17.78 -11.58
CA VAL A 58 5.52 -18.36 -10.35
C VAL A 58 5.78 -19.84 -10.60
N LYS A 59 7.01 -20.28 -10.39
CA LYS A 59 7.40 -21.69 -10.53
C LYS A 59 7.50 -22.34 -9.16
N ASP A 60 6.78 -23.42 -8.95
CA ASP A 60 6.86 -24.20 -7.71
C ASP A 60 8.07 -25.17 -7.70
N ASN A 61 8.27 -25.85 -6.58
CA ASN A 61 9.40 -26.78 -6.39
C ASN A 61 9.32 -27.99 -7.33
N SER A 62 8.16 -28.29 -7.92
CA SER A 62 7.98 -29.36 -8.89
C SER A 62 8.30 -28.91 -10.32
N GLY A 63 8.52 -27.61 -10.51
CA GLY A 63 8.74 -26.99 -11.80
C GLY A 63 7.45 -26.56 -12.52
N LYS A 64 6.29 -26.75 -11.90
CA LYS A 64 5.02 -26.29 -12.45
C LYS A 64 4.94 -24.76 -12.37
N VAL A 65 4.57 -24.16 -13.49
CA VAL A 65 4.38 -22.70 -13.60
C VAL A 65 2.91 -22.36 -13.40
N THR A 66 2.68 -21.35 -12.55
CA THR A 66 1.34 -20.80 -12.30
C THR A 66 1.39 -19.31 -12.52
N ASN A 67 0.52 -18.79 -13.38
CA ASN A 67 0.42 -17.36 -13.61
C ASN A 67 -0.42 -16.70 -12.50
N TRP A 68 0.15 -15.65 -11.90
CA TRP A 68 -0.49 -14.83 -10.90
C TRP A 68 -0.73 -13.43 -11.43
N LYS A 69 -1.92 -12.90 -11.18
CA LYS A 69 -2.22 -11.48 -11.31
C LYS A 69 -1.89 -10.78 -10.00
N VAL A 70 -1.22 -9.65 -10.08
CA VAL A 70 -0.79 -8.87 -8.92
C VAL A 70 -1.27 -7.44 -9.06
N GLU A 71 -2.03 -6.97 -8.07
CA GLU A 71 -2.46 -5.58 -7.96
C GLU A 71 -1.46 -4.79 -7.13
N LEU A 72 -1.06 -3.65 -7.66
CA LEU A 72 -0.27 -2.62 -6.98
C LEU A 72 -1.13 -1.36 -6.80
N GLY A 73 -0.60 -0.34 -6.18
CA GLY A 73 -1.25 0.95 -6.05
C GLY A 73 -1.52 1.64 -7.38
N SER A 74 -2.16 2.81 -7.32
CA SER A 74 -2.36 3.63 -8.51
C SER A 74 -1.03 4.15 -9.07
N PRO A 75 -0.96 4.50 -10.36
CA PRO A 75 0.24 5.09 -10.94
C PRO A 75 0.79 6.29 -10.16
N ALA A 76 -0.11 7.13 -9.64
CA ALA A 76 0.26 8.31 -8.85
C ALA A 76 0.84 7.96 -7.47
N GLN A 77 0.28 6.95 -6.80
CA GLN A 77 0.79 6.46 -5.51
C GLN A 77 2.16 5.78 -5.69
N LEU A 78 2.30 4.94 -6.71
CA LEU A 78 3.55 4.30 -7.05
C LEU A 78 4.65 5.31 -7.36
N ALA A 79 4.35 6.35 -8.14
CA ALA A 79 5.32 7.41 -8.44
C ALA A 79 5.81 8.11 -7.15
N LYS A 80 4.92 8.40 -6.19
CA LYS A 80 5.28 8.94 -4.87
C LYS A 80 6.16 7.99 -4.06
N ALA A 81 5.98 6.69 -4.23
CA ALA A 81 6.79 5.65 -3.60
C ALA A 81 8.11 5.36 -4.34
N GLY A 82 8.46 6.16 -5.34
CA GLY A 82 9.71 6.03 -6.09
C GLY A 82 9.68 5.02 -7.23
N TRP A 83 8.48 4.58 -7.64
CA TRP A 83 8.33 3.73 -8.80
C TRP A 83 8.33 4.55 -10.08
N THR A 84 8.92 3.97 -11.12
CA THR A 84 8.79 4.45 -12.50
C THR A 84 8.29 3.32 -13.38
N LYS A 85 7.67 3.66 -14.49
CA LYS A 85 7.18 2.67 -15.46
C LYS A 85 8.28 1.72 -15.93
N ASP A 86 9.51 2.24 -16.00
CA ASP A 86 10.69 1.49 -16.47
C ASP A 86 11.26 0.51 -15.43
N LYS A 87 10.83 0.60 -14.17
CA LYS A 87 11.22 -0.36 -13.14
C LYS A 87 10.48 -1.69 -13.25
N LEU A 88 9.27 -1.70 -13.85
CA LEU A 88 8.48 -2.90 -14.08
C LEU A 88 8.60 -3.33 -15.53
N LYS A 89 9.53 -4.23 -15.84
CA LYS A 89 9.75 -4.73 -17.21
C LYS A 89 9.41 -6.21 -17.29
N VAL A 90 8.80 -6.61 -18.40
CA VAL A 90 8.60 -8.02 -18.75
C VAL A 90 9.96 -8.72 -18.79
N GLY A 91 10.03 -9.93 -18.27
CA GLY A 91 11.24 -10.75 -18.15
C GLY A 91 12.04 -10.51 -16.86
N GLN A 92 11.73 -9.52 -16.05
CA GLN A 92 12.40 -9.32 -14.76
C GLN A 92 11.81 -10.24 -13.69
N MET A 93 12.66 -10.67 -12.75
CA MET A 93 12.24 -11.32 -11.51
C MET A 93 11.64 -10.30 -10.55
N MET A 94 10.53 -10.67 -9.95
CA MET A 94 9.83 -9.90 -8.94
C MET A 94 9.45 -10.83 -7.79
N SER A 95 9.79 -10.45 -6.57
CA SER A 95 9.29 -11.07 -5.36
C SER A 95 8.33 -10.10 -4.67
N LEU A 96 7.26 -10.62 -4.09
CA LEU A 96 6.26 -9.80 -3.40
C LEU A 96 5.73 -10.49 -2.15
N GLU A 97 5.31 -9.66 -1.21
CA GLU A 97 4.51 -10.02 -0.04
C GLU A 97 3.16 -9.32 -0.14
N GLY A 98 2.09 -9.99 0.25
CA GLY A 98 0.74 -9.42 0.16
C GLY A 98 -0.35 -10.41 0.55
N TRP A 99 -1.55 -10.24 0.02
CA TRP A 99 -2.74 -11.03 0.36
C TRP A 99 -3.43 -11.60 -0.87
N GLN A 100 -3.86 -12.85 -0.75
CA GLN A 100 -4.61 -13.53 -1.81
C GLN A 100 -6.06 -13.02 -1.88
N ALA A 101 -6.64 -13.08 -3.06
CA ALA A 101 -8.06 -12.82 -3.25
C ALA A 101 -8.94 -13.81 -2.46
N LYS A 102 -10.03 -13.31 -1.88
CA LYS A 102 -10.97 -14.08 -1.06
C LYS A 102 -11.58 -15.26 -1.80
N ASN A 103 -11.77 -15.14 -3.09
CA ASN A 103 -12.31 -16.19 -3.95
C ASN A 103 -11.30 -17.32 -4.24
N GLY A 104 -10.08 -17.24 -3.69
CA GLY A 104 -9.05 -18.27 -3.85
C GLY A 104 -8.37 -18.32 -5.21
N THR A 105 -8.63 -17.36 -6.09
CA THR A 105 -7.93 -17.28 -7.38
C THR A 105 -6.47 -16.88 -7.22
N ASN A 106 -5.65 -17.08 -8.26
CA ASN A 106 -4.26 -16.64 -8.32
C ASN A 106 -4.19 -15.13 -8.59
N PHE A 107 -4.78 -14.38 -7.67
CA PHE A 107 -4.80 -12.93 -7.67
C PHE A 107 -4.37 -12.45 -6.28
N ALA A 108 -3.36 -11.60 -6.24
CA ALA A 108 -2.82 -11.03 -5.02
C ALA A 108 -2.82 -9.51 -5.07
N ASN A 109 -3.02 -8.89 -3.91
CA ASN A 109 -2.72 -7.47 -3.69
C ASN A 109 -1.37 -7.39 -2.99
N ALA A 110 -0.39 -6.72 -3.60
CA ALA A 110 0.94 -6.59 -3.03
C ALA A 110 0.99 -5.46 -1.98
N GLU A 111 1.65 -5.72 -0.87
CA GLU A 111 2.04 -4.73 0.13
C GLU A 111 3.47 -4.25 -0.12
N GLU A 112 4.37 -5.17 -0.31
CA GLU A 112 5.78 -4.92 -0.61
C GLU A 112 6.24 -5.70 -1.82
N VAL A 113 7.17 -5.13 -2.56
CA VAL A 113 7.77 -5.74 -3.74
C VAL A 113 9.28 -5.58 -3.67
N THR A 114 9.99 -6.67 -3.92
CA THR A 114 11.44 -6.67 -4.07
C THR A 114 11.83 -6.94 -5.52
N MET A 115 12.63 -6.06 -6.08
CA MET A 115 13.18 -6.20 -7.44
C MET A 115 14.65 -5.78 -7.43
N ASN A 116 15.50 -6.58 -8.06
CA ASN A 116 16.95 -6.31 -8.12
C ASN A 116 17.57 -6.02 -6.74
N GLY A 117 17.10 -6.71 -5.70
CA GLY A 117 17.54 -6.51 -4.32
C GLY A 117 17.01 -5.25 -3.65
N GLN A 118 16.23 -4.43 -4.32
CA GLN A 118 15.60 -3.23 -3.76
C GLN A 118 14.17 -3.54 -3.34
N LYS A 119 13.86 -3.29 -2.05
CA LYS A 119 12.53 -3.41 -1.48
C LYS A 119 11.80 -2.08 -1.61
N LEU A 120 10.59 -2.12 -2.15
CA LEU A 120 9.73 -0.97 -2.40
C LEU A 120 8.31 -1.27 -1.91
N THR A 121 7.65 -0.28 -1.32
CA THR A 121 6.21 -0.43 -1.03
C THR A 121 5.42 -0.50 -2.32
N ALA A 122 4.47 -1.41 -2.39
CA ALA A 122 3.55 -1.55 -3.52
C ALA A 122 2.50 -0.43 -3.55
N ALA A 123 2.52 0.48 -2.57
CA ALA A 123 1.58 1.60 -2.44
C ALA A 123 0.11 1.16 -2.55
N SER A 124 -0.18 -0.02 -2.04
CA SER A 124 -1.51 -0.62 -2.03
C SER A 124 -2.51 0.27 -1.30
N SER A 125 -3.77 0.18 -1.69
CA SER A 125 -4.88 0.84 -0.96
C SER A 125 -5.00 0.34 0.48
N TYR A 126 -4.47 -0.84 0.79
CA TYR A 126 -4.36 -1.41 2.13
C TYR A 126 -3.40 -0.64 3.04
N ASP A 127 -2.32 -0.10 2.51
CA ASP A 127 -1.37 0.70 3.28
C ASP A 127 -2.02 1.95 3.90
N ASN A 128 -3.00 2.52 3.21
CA ASN A 128 -3.73 3.69 3.69
C ASN A 128 -4.64 3.32 4.87
N ILE A 129 -5.31 2.17 4.81
CA ILE A 129 -6.19 1.69 5.90
C ILE A 129 -5.38 1.39 7.17
N LYS A 130 -4.21 0.78 7.02
CA LYS A 130 -3.32 0.48 8.15
C LYS A 130 -2.77 1.75 8.81
N ARG A 131 -2.42 2.76 8.00
CA ARG A 131 -1.95 4.06 8.49
C ARG A 131 -3.05 4.86 9.19
N GLU A 132 -4.27 4.85 8.68
CA GLU A 132 -5.43 5.50 9.31
C GLU A 132 -5.84 4.80 10.62
N GLY A 133 -5.81 3.47 10.67
CA GLY A 133 -6.11 2.70 11.88
C GLY A 133 -5.08 2.87 12.99
N VAL A 134 -3.81 3.13 12.66
CA VAL A 134 -2.74 3.39 13.63
C VAL A 134 -2.75 4.85 14.09
N ALA A 135 -3.18 5.79 13.24
CA ALA A 135 -3.22 7.22 13.60
C ALA A 135 -4.30 7.57 14.65
N THR A 136 -5.32 6.72 14.82
CA THR A 136 -6.36 6.94 15.85
C THR A 136 -6.06 6.29 17.19
N SER A 137 -4.98 5.51 17.34
CA SER A 137 -4.65 4.80 18.59
C SER A 137 -3.30 5.19 19.22
N GLY A 138 -2.84 6.43 19.10
CA GLY A 138 -1.57 6.73 19.76
C GLY A 138 -1.02 8.13 19.60
N SER A 139 -1.81 9.16 19.86
CA SER A 139 -1.25 10.48 20.15
C SER A 139 -1.13 10.67 21.66
N LYS A 140 -0.06 10.16 22.25
CA LYS A 140 0.46 10.67 23.52
C LYS A 140 1.99 10.66 23.44
N THR A 141 2.51 11.73 22.90
CA THR A 141 3.93 12.09 22.97
C THR A 141 4.26 12.42 24.42
N PRO A 142 5.20 11.74 25.05
CA PRO A 142 5.81 12.27 26.27
C PRO A 142 6.78 13.38 25.87
N LYS A 143 6.52 14.57 26.38
CA LYS A 143 7.43 15.73 26.37
C LYS A 143 8.75 15.32 27.03
N PRO A 144 9.91 15.58 26.46
CA PRO A 144 11.17 15.39 27.16
C PRO A 144 11.29 16.48 28.23
N GLU A 145 11.28 16.03 29.46
CA GLU A 145 11.58 16.86 30.64
C GLU A 145 13.10 17.05 30.71
N SER A 146 13.50 18.29 30.49
CA SER A 146 14.87 18.77 30.75
C SER A 146 15.15 18.68 32.24
N ASN A 147 16.06 17.84 32.65
CA ASN A 147 16.68 17.95 33.96
C ASN A 147 18.20 18.01 33.81
N GLU A 148 18.65 19.25 33.80
CA GLU A 148 20.00 19.68 33.98
C GLU A 148 20.39 19.44 35.43
N LYS A 149 21.37 18.59 35.70
CA LYS A 149 22.25 18.79 36.84
C LYS A 149 23.63 18.14 36.59
N SER A 150 24.54 19.04 36.34
CA SER A 150 25.98 18.96 36.50
C SER A 150 26.40 18.12 37.72
N THR A 151 27.31 17.19 37.52
CA THR A 151 28.45 17.01 38.45
C THR A 151 29.55 16.17 37.75
N ALA A 152 30.66 16.80 37.47
CA ALA A 152 31.89 16.14 37.12
C ALA A 152 32.54 15.52 38.38
N PRO A 153 33.29 14.44 38.24
CA PRO A 153 34.49 14.26 39.00
C PRO A 153 35.72 13.97 38.11
N LYS A 154 36.61 14.88 38.24
CA LYS A 154 38.07 14.87 38.48
C LYS A 154 38.81 13.59 38.09
N SER A 155 39.74 13.83 37.12
CA SER A 155 41.00 13.15 36.83
C SER A 155 41.65 12.36 37.97
N THR A 156 42.07 11.14 37.66
CA THR A 156 43.36 10.61 38.20
C THR A 156 43.92 9.61 37.21
N ALA A 157 45.03 9.98 36.59
CA ALA A 157 45.92 9.06 35.90
C ALA A 157 46.82 8.36 36.92
N PRO A 158 47.23 7.11 36.69
CA PRO A 158 48.52 6.61 37.18
C PRO A 158 49.52 6.45 36.04
N LYS A 159 50.68 7.01 36.32
CA LYS A 159 51.95 6.67 35.65
C LYS A 159 52.31 5.21 35.93
N TYR A 160 52.71 4.49 34.94
CA TYR A 160 53.96 3.76 34.77
C TYR A 160 54.02 3.28 33.32
#